data_b988505eea0aeb50b2faac806d2a04c5
#
_entry.id   b988505eea0aeb50b2faac806d2a04c5
#
_cell.length_a   1.000
_cell.length_b   1.000
_cell.length_c   1.000
_cell.angle_alpha   90.00
_cell.angle_beta   90.00
_cell.angle_gamma   90.00
#
_symmetry.space_group_name_H-M   'P 1'
#
loop_
_entity.id
_entity.type
_entity.pdbx_description
1 polymer ?
#
loop_
_entity_poly.entity_id
_entity_poly.type
_entity_poly.pdbx_seq_one_letter_code
_entity_poly.pdbx_strand_id
1 'polypeptide(L)'
;MQQAVRVLCAMALAGVALQAASQAYPAKPVHIVVNFPPGGSSDAIARILSPGLSDRLGQPVVVDNRPGGGSGRGNIGATFVTRAAPDGYTLLISGVTIFYTLSTAPDAPLPYDPGKDFTPITLLVTSPMVIAVDPAKLPVSSIKELVPVLKGNPGFAFGSGGKGSGMHLAGEQFKQLSGVEITHVPYKGNGPALNDLVGGQIPIVFVDLGSVTRFIKSGRARVLAVAGAQRSALAPDILTAAESGKPLIVALSGSQYPWIWGNVTP
;
A
#
# COMPACT_ATOMS: atom_id res chain seq x y z
N MET A 1 41.30 50.81 -19.99
CA MET A 1 40.20 50.27 -20.83
C MET A 1 40.04 48.77 -20.68
N GLN A 2 41.06 47.94 -20.83
CA GLN A 2 40.96 46.46 -20.70
C GLN A 2 40.51 45.95 -19.32
N GLN A 3 40.92 46.57 -18.21
CA GLN A 3 40.46 46.18 -16.88
C GLN A 3 39.00 46.46 -16.62
N ALA A 4 38.45 47.57 -17.10
CA ALA A 4 37.04 47.93 -16.97
C ALA A 4 36.14 46.95 -17.76
N VAL A 5 36.56 46.54 -18.94
CA VAL A 5 35.83 45.53 -19.74
C VAL A 5 35.82 44.19 -19.07
N ARG A 6 36.91 43.74 -18.45
CA ARG A 6 37.00 42.47 -17.68
C ARG A 6 36.07 42.47 -16.47
N VAL A 7 35.99 43.57 -15.74
CA VAL A 7 35.08 43.69 -14.58
C VAL A 7 33.61 43.70 -15.04
N LEU A 8 33.28 44.38 -16.12
CA LEU A 8 31.93 44.34 -16.66
C LEU A 8 31.51 42.95 -17.16
N CYS A 9 32.41 42.24 -17.84
CA CYS A 9 32.13 40.84 -18.26
C CYS A 9 31.99 39.90 -17.08
N ALA A 10 32.78 40.04 -16.02
CA ALA A 10 32.66 39.24 -14.81
C ALA A 10 31.34 39.51 -14.06
N MET A 11 30.89 40.77 -13.98
CA MET A 11 29.56 41.09 -13.41
C MET A 11 28.42 40.61 -14.24
N ALA A 12 28.49 40.64 -15.56
CA ALA A 12 27.49 40.10 -16.45
C ALA A 12 27.37 38.56 -16.34
N LEU A 13 28.51 37.86 -16.26
CA LEU A 13 28.56 36.41 -16.03
C LEU A 13 28.03 36.01 -14.66
N ALA A 14 28.31 36.79 -13.62
CA ALA A 14 27.79 36.58 -12.27
C ALA A 14 26.25 36.78 -12.22
N GLY A 15 25.74 37.78 -12.95
CA GLY A 15 24.29 38.01 -13.05
C GLY A 15 23.51 36.90 -13.76
N VAL A 16 24.11 36.28 -14.78
CA VAL A 16 23.50 35.11 -15.48
C VAL A 16 23.52 33.85 -14.60
N ALA A 17 24.60 33.67 -13.82
CA ALA A 17 24.70 32.52 -12.90
C ALA A 17 23.68 32.57 -11.74
N LEU A 18 23.31 33.76 -11.26
CA LEU A 18 22.30 33.93 -10.21
C LEU A 18 20.87 33.68 -10.72
N GLN A 19 20.58 33.90 -12.00
CA GLN A 19 19.26 33.60 -12.58
C GLN A 19 19.05 32.10 -12.86
N ALA A 20 20.12 31.31 -13.03
CA ALA A 20 20.04 29.86 -13.20
C ALA A 20 19.66 29.11 -11.91
N ALA A 21 19.78 29.73 -10.74
CA ALA A 21 19.59 29.08 -9.43
C ALA A 21 18.16 29.11 -8.90
N SER A 22 17.19 29.70 -9.59
CA SER A 22 15.81 29.86 -9.10
C SER A 22 14.76 29.31 -10.07
N GLN A 23 14.91 28.08 -10.50
CA GLN A 23 13.74 27.39 -11.02
C GLN A 23 12.85 27.02 -9.84
N ALA A 24 11.73 27.74 -9.71
CA ALA A 24 10.74 27.46 -8.67
C ALA A 24 10.29 25.98 -8.77
N TYR A 25 10.50 25.21 -7.70
CA TYR A 25 9.96 23.85 -7.60
C TYR A 25 8.47 23.89 -7.31
N PRO A 26 7.64 23.09 -8.03
CA PRO A 26 7.98 22.26 -9.18
C PRO A 26 7.86 23.01 -10.52
N ALA A 27 8.83 22.80 -11.44
CA ALA A 27 8.83 23.37 -12.79
C ALA A 27 8.33 22.39 -13.88
N LYS A 28 8.08 21.12 -13.50
CA LYS A 28 7.63 20.02 -14.37
C LYS A 28 6.67 19.10 -13.60
N PRO A 29 5.93 18.22 -14.28
CA PRO A 29 5.02 17.29 -13.60
C PRO A 29 5.70 16.48 -12.50
N VAL A 30 4.98 16.26 -11.40
CA VAL A 30 5.38 15.38 -10.29
C VAL A 30 4.74 14.02 -10.49
N HIS A 31 5.52 12.95 -10.41
CA HIS A 31 5.05 11.58 -10.56
C HIS A 31 4.88 10.91 -9.19
N ILE A 32 3.69 10.38 -8.95
CA ILE A 32 3.41 9.52 -7.78
C ILE A 32 3.38 8.08 -8.27
N VAL A 33 4.43 7.34 -7.97
CA VAL A 33 4.52 5.90 -8.24
C VAL A 33 3.72 5.15 -7.19
N VAL A 34 2.82 4.28 -7.63
CA VAL A 34 2.09 3.34 -6.80
C VAL A 34 2.62 1.94 -7.13
N ASN A 35 3.24 1.29 -6.18
CA ASN A 35 3.91 0.00 -6.40
C ASN A 35 2.96 -1.21 -6.39
N PHE A 36 1.65 -0.98 -6.51
CA PHE A 36 0.60 -2.00 -6.61
C PHE A 36 -0.29 -1.75 -7.83
N PRO A 37 -1.04 -2.78 -8.28
CA PRO A 37 -2.01 -2.64 -9.36
C PRO A 37 -3.11 -1.61 -9.03
N PRO A 38 -3.74 -1.02 -10.05
CA PRO A 38 -4.91 -0.18 -9.87
C PRO A 38 -6.04 -0.87 -9.07
N GLY A 39 -6.84 -0.08 -8.35
CA GLY A 39 -8.00 -0.54 -7.60
C GLY A 39 -7.73 -0.97 -6.15
N GLY A 40 -6.48 -0.92 -5.68
CA GLY A 40 -6.14 -1.05 -4.25
C GLY A 40 -6.19 0.29 -3.52
N SER A 41 -6.02 0.25 -2.18
CA SER A 41 -6.07 1.46 -1.33
C SER A 41 -5.02 2.50 -1.71
N SER A 42 -3.78 2.09 -1.98
CA SER A 42 -2.71 3.02 -2.37
C SER A 42 -3.02 3.76 -3.68
N ASP A 43 -3.60 3.06 -4.66
CA ASP A 43 -4.03 3.67 -5.93
C ASP A 43 -5.19 4.65 -5.72
N ALA A 44 -6.19 4.25 -4.93
CA ALA A 44 -7.33 5.12 -4.59
C ALA A 44 -6.87 6.41 -3.90
N ILE A 45 -5.97 6.31 -2.92
CA ILE A 45 -5.43 7.45 -2.20
C ILE A 45 -4.62 8.37 -3.13
N ALA A 46 -3.75 7.81 -3.97
CA ALA A 46 -2.99 8.58 -4.94
C ALA A 46 -3.90 9.40 -5.85
N ARG A 47 -4.99 8.79 -6.35
CA ARG A 47 -5.95 9.46 -7.24
C ARG A 47 -6.83 10.49 -6.54
N ILE A 48 -7.13 10.28 -5.25
CA ILE A 48 -7.86 11.27 -4.44
C ILE A 48 -6.99 12.50 -4.17
N LEU A 49 -5.69 12.30 -3.94
CA LEU A 49 -4.77 13.39 -3.60
C LEU A 49 -4.29 14.18 -4.83
N SER A 50 -4.13 13.52 -5.99
CA SER A 50 -3.49 14.10 -7.17
C SER A 50 -4.12 15.41 -7.64
N PRO A 51 -5.46 15.60 -7.73
CA PRO A 51 -6.05 16.86 -8.15
C PRO A 51 -5.69 18.02 -7.22
N GLY A 52 -5.91 17.84 -5.91
CA GLY A 52 -5.61 18.89 -4.93
C GLY A 52 -4.12 19.20 -4.80
N LEU A 53 -3.24 18.22 -5.06
CA LEU A 53 -1.80 18.46 -5.15
C LEU A 53 -1.45 19.23 -6.43
N SER A 54 -2.05 18.86 -7.57
CA SER A 54 -1.82 19.58 -8.83
C SER A 54 -2.19 21.04 -8.73
N ASP A 55 -3.34 21.34 -8.12
CA ASP A 55 -3.82 22.73 -7.92
C ASP A 55 -2.85 23.53 -7.03
N ARG A 56 -2.33 22.92 -5.95
CA ARG A 56 -1.43 23.60 -5.01
C ARG A 56 -0.01 23.77 -5.53
N LEU A 57 0.46 22.80 -6.31
CA LEU A 57 1.80 22.80 -6.88
C LEU A 57 1.89 23.60 -8.19
N GLY A 58 0.78 23.90 -8.84
CA GLY A 58 0.74 24.55 -10.15
C GLY A 58 1.31 23.69 -11.28
N GLN A 59 1.50 22.38 -11.02
CA GLN A 59 2.02 21.42 -11.99
C GLN A 59 1.20 20.13 -11.92
N PRO A 60 1.04 19.38 -13.03
CA PRO A 60 0.34 18.12 -13.03
C PRO A 60 0.97 17.12 -12.06
N VAL A 61 0.13 16.44 -11.28
CA VAL A 61 0.54 15.28 -10.46
C VAL A 61 0.00 14.01 -11.11
N VAL A 62 0.92 13.18 -11.61
CA VAL A 62 0.62 12.00 -12.42
C VAL A 62 0.76 10.73 -11.57
N VAL A 63 -0.29 9.91 -11.52
CA VAL A 63 -0.26 8.61 -10.84
C VAL A 63 0.22 7.54 -11.81
N ASP A 64 1.31 6.85 -11.46
CA ASP A 64 1.94 5.79 -12.24
C ASP A 64 1.93 4.46 -11.46
N ASN A 65 1.08 3.53 -11.86
CA ASN A 65 1.03 2.21 -11.24
C ASN A 65 2.14 1.32 -11.80
N ARG A 66 3.10 0.93 -10.94
CA ARG A 66 4.21 0.02 -11.28
C ARG A 66 4.19 -1.23 -10.40
N PRO A 67 3.23 -2.13 -10.63
CA PRO A 67 3.10 -3.35 -9.84
C PRO A 67 4.19 -4.38 -10.18
N GLY A 68 4.39 -5.35 -9.26
CA GLY A 68 5.20 -6.53 -9.53
C GLY A 68 6.48 -6.59 -8.71
N GLY A 69 7.34 -7.57 -9.09
CA GLY A 69 8.52 -7.95 -8.32
C GLY A 69 8.24 -9.17 -7.46
N GLY A 70 8.29 -10.33 -8.06
CA GLY A 70 8.24 -11.69 -7.43
C GLY A 70 7.24 -11.88 -6.32
N SER A 71 6.52 -12.36 -5.77
CA SER A 71 5.65 -12.49 -4.59
C SER A 71 4.69 -11.32 -4.32
N GLY A 72 4.43 -10.40 -5.29
CA GLY A 72 3.46 -9.30 -5.09
C GLY A 72 3.91 -8.19 -4.13
N ARG A 73 5.21 -8.05 -3.90
CA ARG A 73 5.78 -7.15 -2.88
C ARG A 73 5.95 -5.69 -3.34
N GLY A 74 5.62 -5.37 -4.60
CA GLY A 74 5.76 -4.00 -5.11
C GLY A 74 7.21 -3.54 -5.35
N ASN A 75 8.15 -4.47 -5.43
CA ASN A 75 9.58 -4.14 -5.56
C ASN A 75 9.93 -3.38 -6.83
N ILE A 76 9.20 -3.59 -7.94
CA ILE A 76 9.47 -2.91 -9.21
C ILE A 76 9.25 -1.41 -9.06
N GLY A 77 8.11 -0.98 -8.53
CA GLY A 77 7.81 0.43 -8.30
C GLY A 77 8.76 1.07 -7.29
N ALA A 78 9.05 0.38 -6.20
CA ALA A 78 9.99 0.84 -5.20
C ALA A 78 11.40 1.03 -5.77
N THR A 79 11.93 0.01 -6.49
CA THR A 79 13.24 0.09 -7.17
C THR A 79 13.29 1.21 -8.22
N PHE A 80 12.18 1.47 -8.91
CA PHE A 80 12.12 2.56 -9.86
C PHE A 80 12.35 3.92 -9.16
N VAL A 81 11.70 4.12 -8.00
CA VAL A 81 11.84 5.37 -7.24
C VAL A 81 13.25 5.53 -6.66
N THR A 82 13.87 4.47 -6.13
CA THR A 82 15.25 4.56 -5.59
C THR A 82 16.30 4.89 -6.65
N ARG A 83 16.00 4.59 -7.92
CA ARG A 83 16.89 4.91 -9.06
C ARG A 83 16.57 6.25 -9.73
N ALA A 84 15.48 6.88 -9.36
CA ALA A 84 15.12 8.21 -9.86
C ALA A 84 16.05 9.29 -9.27
N ALA A 85 16.11 10.45 -9.93
CA ALA A 85 16.82 11.60 -9.36
C ALA A 85 16.18 12.01 -8.03
N PRO A 86 16.98 12.36 -7.00
CA PRO A 86 16.48 12.80 -5.70
C PRO A 86 16.05 14.27 -5.72
N ASP A 87 15.26 14.64 -6.71
CA ASP A 87 14.85 16.01 -7.03
C ASP A 87 13.41 16.34 -6.63
N GLY A 88 12.73 15.40 -5.94
CA GLY A 88 11.35 15.57 -5.49
C GLY A 88 10.28 15.34 -6.56
N TYR A 89 10.64 15.05 -7.81
CA TYR A 89 9.65 14.84 -8.88
C TYR A 89 9.15 13.40 -9.02
N THR A 90 9.78 12.47 -8.31
CA THR A 90 9.36 11.06 -8.30
C THR A 90 9.13 10.62 -6.86
N LEU A 91 7.88 10.43 -6.49
CA LEU A 91 7.44 10.06 -5.16
C LEU A 91 6.88 8.64 -5.17
N LEU A 92 6.94 7.96 -4.03
CA LEU A 92 6.37 6.64 -3.86
C LEU A 92 5.22 6.68 -2.86
N ILE A 93 4.05 6.19 -3.23
CA ILE A 93 2.99 5.82 -2.28
C ILE A 93 3.03 4.31 -2.09
N SER A 94 3.35 3.88 -0.89
CA SER A 94 3.42 2.48 -0.53
C SER A 94 3.01 2.22 0.92
N GLY A 95 2.60 1.00 1.18
CA GLY A 95 2.38 0.52 2.54
C GLY A 95 3.67 0.10 3.23
N VAL A 96 3.59 -0.12 4.54
CA VAL A 96 4.71 -0.56 5.41
C VAL A 96 5.31 -1.90 4.97
N THR A 97 4.61 -2.65 4.14
CA THR A 97 5.08 -3.94 3.60
C THR A 97 6.43 -3.86 2.90
N ILE A 98 6.78 -2.72 2.28
CA ILE A 98 8.13 -2.57 1.72
C ILE A 98 9.23 -2.61 2.79
N PHE A 99 8.92 -2.27 4.02
CA PHE A 99 9.90 -2.22 5.11
C PHE A 99 9.96 -3.52 5.91
N TYR A 100 8.81 -4.13 6.22
CA TYR A 100 8.76 -5.25 7.16
C TYR A 100 8.86 -6.62 6.51
N THR A 101 8.23 -6.85 5.36
CA THR A 101 8.25 -8.17 4.73
C THR A 101 9.54 -8.48 3.99
N LEU A 102 10.37 -7.50 3.82
CA LEU A 102 11.56 -7.61 3.01
C LEU A 102 12.80 -7.90 3.85
N SER A 103 12.84 -7.40 5.09
CA SER A 103 13.88 -7.75 6.06
C SER A 103 13.72 -9.18 6.62
N THR A 104 12.53 -9.79 6.46
CA THR A 104 12.21 -11.10 7.03
C THR A 104 12.19 -12.25 6.02
N ALA A 105 12.43 -11.98 4.73
CA ALA A 105 12.48 -13.02 3.70
C ALA A 105 13.94 -13.30 3.28
N PRO A 106 14.58 -14.31 3.86
CA PRO A 106 15.99 -14.62 3.59
C PRO A 106 16.25 -15.01 2.11
N ASP A 107 15.22 -15.46 1.41
CA ASP A 107 15.37 -16.09 0.08
C ASP A 107 15.33 -15.09 -1.09
N ALA A 108 15.14 -13.81 -0.86
CA ALA A 108 15.10 -12.81 -1.91
C ALA A 108 15.61 -11.45 -1.41
N PRO A 109 16.90 -11.17 -1.55
CA PRO A 109 17.46 -9.88 -1.18
C PRO A 109 16.76 -8.76 -1.96
N LEU A 110 16.51 -7.65 -1.27
CA LEU A 110 15.95 -6.46 -1.89
C LEU A 110 16.99 -5.78 -2.76
N PRO A 111 16.56 -5.23 -3.92
CA PRO A 111 17.44 -4.41 -4.75
C PRO A 111 17.63 -2.98 -4.20
N TYR A 112 17.21 -2.70 -2.97
CA TYR A 112 17.31 -1.41 -2.26
C TYR A 112 17.32 -1.62 -0.75
N ASP A 113 17.81 -0.63 -0.02
CA ASP A 113 17.75 -0.56 1.45
C ASP A 113 16.55 0.33 1.86
N PRO A 114 15.48 -0.25 2.44
CA PRO A 114 14.29 0.53 2.80
C PRO A 114 14.56 1.67 3.80
N GLY A 115 15.60 1.53 4.64
CA GLY A 115 15.93 2.52 5.65
C GLY A 115 16.82 3.66 5.16
N LYS A 116 17.49 3.48 4.02
CA LYS A 116 18.45 4.45 3.48
C LYS A 116 18.03 5.08 2.17
N ASP A 117 17.36 4.28 1.31
CA ASP A 117 17.04 4.69 -0.06
C ASP A 117 15.73 5.47 -0.16
N PHE A 118 15.01 5.65 0.96
CA PHE A 118 13.76 6.40 1.01
C PHE A 118 13.74 7.41 2.16
N THR A 119 13.31 8.61 1.84
CA THR A 119 13.00 9.63 2.84
C THR A 119 11.50 9.68 3.08
N PRO A 120 11.01 9.46 4.32
CA PRO A 120 9.59 9.57 4.63
C PRO A 120 9.14 11.03 4.55
N ILE A 121 8.06 11.30 3.84
CA ILE A 121 7.47 12.64 3.74
C ILE A 121 6.33 12.76 4.74
N THR A 122 5.30 11.93 4.63
CA THR A 122 4.19 11.92 5.58
C THR A 122 3.39 10.62 5.52
N LEU A 123 2.72 10.32 6.63
CA LEU A 123 1.68 9.30 6.71
C LEU A 123 0.39 9.85 6.11
N LEU A 124 -0.16 9.21 5.07
CA LEU A 124 -1.35 9.68 4.39
C LEU A 124 -2.63 9.23 5.09
N VAL A 125 -2.72 7.96 5.44
CA VAL A 125 -3.92 7.36 6.02
C VAL A 125 -3.58 6.07 6.78
N THR A 126 -4.45 5.68 7.69
CA THR A 126 -4.41 4.38 8.38
C THR A 126 -5.61 3.55 7.93
N SER A 127 -5.39 2.30 7.58
CA SER A 127 -6.47 1.38 7.21
C SER A 127 -6.27 0.04 7.91
N PRO A 128 -7.19 -0.39 8.77
CA PRO A 128 -7.06 -1.66 9.46
C PRO A 128 -7.22 -2.82 8.47
N MET A 129 -6.56 -3.92 8.77
CA MET A 129 -6.75 -5.17 8.07
C MET A 129 -8.04 -5.84 8.50
N VAL A 130 -8.71 -6.51 7.57
CA VAL A 130 -9.97 -7.19 7.81
C VAL A 130 -9.99 -8.57 7.17
N ILE A 131 -10.84 -9.43 7.69
CA ILE A 131 -11.25 -10.70 7.08
C ILE A 131 -12.56 -10.46 6.36
N ALA A 132 -12.56 -10.61 5.05
CA ALA A 132 -13.75 -10.47 4.24
C ALA A 132 -14.08 -11.79 3.51
N VAL A 133 -15.37 -12.08 3.36
CA VAL A 133 -15.88 -13.28 2.70
C VAL A 133 -16.86 -12.92 1.58
N ASP A 134 -16.98 -13.82 0.63
CA ASP A 134 -18.10 -13.85 -0.33
C ASP A 134 -19.34 -14.39 0.40
N PRO A 135 -20.37 -13.58 0.66
CA PRO A 135 -21.56 -14.01 1.40
C PRO A 135 -22.41 -15.06 0.65
N ALA A 136 -22.25 -15.20 -0.67
CA ALA A 136 -22.94 -16.21 -1.45
C ALA A 136 -22.31 -17.60 -1.27
N LYS A 137 -20.99 -17.67 -1.07
CA LYS A 137 -20.26 -18.94 -0.83
C LYS A 137 -20.12 -19.29 0.65
N LEU A 138 -20.00 -18.28 1.50
CA LEU A 138 -19.87 -18.40 2.94
C LEU A 138 -20.92 -17.51 3.62
N PRO A 139 -22.13 -18.01 3.83
CA PRO A 139 -23.24 -17.25 4.45
C PRO A 139 -23.05 -17.14 5.97
N VAL A 140 -21.86 -16.75 6.40
CA VAL A 140 -21.48 -16.55 7.80
C VAL A 140 -21.39 -15.06 8.13
N SER A 141 -21.65 -14.71 9.39
CA SER A 141 -21.68 -13.32 9.86
C SER A 141 -20.60 -13.02 10.91
N SER A 142 -19.86 -14.04 11.34
CA SER A 142 -18.84 -13.91 12.39
C SER A 142 -17.70 -14.92 12.20
N ILE A 143 -16.58 -14.67 12.86
CA ILE A 143 -15.47 -15.64 12.94
C ILE A 143 -15.93 -16.92 13.66
N LYS A 144 -16.81 -16.79 14.65
CA LYS A 144 -17.36 -17.96 15.38
C LYS A 144 -18.11 -18.92 14.47
N GLU A 145 -18.80 -18.39 13.48
CA GLU A 145 -19.50 -19.20 12.47
C GLU A 145 -18.53 -19.69 11.39
N LEU A 146 -17.54 -18.87 10.99
CA LEU A 146 -16.58 -19.21 9.94
C LEU A 146 -15.72 -20.42 10.30
N VAL A 147 -15.16 -20.45 11.51
CA VAL A 147 -14.16 -21.47 11.92
C VAL A 147 -14.73 -22.90 11.83
N PRO A 148 -15.93 -23.23 12.33
CA PRO A 148 -16.51 -24.56 12.16
C PRO A 148 -16.72 -24.96 10.70
N VAL A 149 -17.17 -24.02 9.85
CA VAL A 149 -17.36 -24.26 8.42
C VAL A 149 -16.03 -24.60 7.74
N LEU A 150 -14.96 -23.90 8.07
CA LEU A 150 -13.64 -24.16 7.51
C LEU A 150 -13.03 -25.49 8.00
N LYS A 151 -13.27 -25.85 9.25
CA LYS A 151 -12.84 -27.15 9.80
C LYS A 151 -13.54 -28.34 9.15
N GLY A 152 -14.80 -28.16 8.76
CA GLY A 152 -15.57 -29.18 8.04
C GLY A 152 -15.22 -29.28 6.55
N ASN A 153 -14.48 -28.31 5.99
CA ASN A 153 -14.20 -28.22 4.54
C ASN A 153 -12.74 -27.77 4.30
N PRO A 154 -11.76 -28.66 4.33
CA PRO A 154 -10.34 -28.31 4.19
C PRO A 154 -9.92 -27.83 2.79
N GLY A 155 -10.85 -27.82 1.81
CA GLY A 155 -10.59 -27.36 0.43
C GLY A 155 -10.74 -25.85 0.23
N PHE A 156 -11.08 -25.07 1.25
CA PHE A 156 -11.20 -23.62 1.11
C PHE A 156 -9.83 -22.95 0.93
N ALA A 157 -9.86 -21.83 0.20
CA ALA A 157 -8.68 -20.99 -0.02
C ALA A 157 -8.91 -19.55 0.47
N PHE A 158 -7.83 -18.85 0.79
CA PHE A 158 -7.88 -17.42 1.06
C PHE A 158 -6.93 -16.63 0.17
N GLY A 159 -7.36 -15.46 -0.26
CA GLY A 159 -6.56 -14.51 -1.03
C GLY A 159 -5.88 -13.47 -0.17
N SER A 160 -4.73 -13.01 -0.62
CA SER A 160 -4.02 -11.88 -0.05
C SER A 160 -3.38 -11.00 -1.12
N GLY A 161 -2.87 -9.84 -0.73
CA GLY A 161 -2.12 -8.95 -1.63
C GLY A 161 -0.77 -9.49 -2.12
N GLY A 162 -0.41 -10.76 -1.78
CA GLY A 162 0.80 -11.44 -2.24
C GLY A 162 1.54 -12.17 -1.12
N LYS A 163 2.40 -13.12 -1.51
CA LYS A 163 3.21 -13.88 -0.57
C LYS A 163 4.13 -12.95 0.23
N GLY A 164 4.14 -13.08 1.56
CA GLY A 164 4.92 -12.23 2.46
C GLY A 164 4.30 -10.86 2.72
N SER A 165 3.11 -10.53 2.18
CA SER A 165 2.38 -9.34 2.57
C SER A 165 1.81 -9.46 3.98
N GLY A 166 1.49 -8.32 4.62
CA GLY A 166 0.82 -8.34 5.93
C GLY A 166 -0.49 -9.13 5.90
N MET A 167 -1.22 -9.11 4.78
CA MET A 167 -2.44 -9.89 4.57
C MET A 167 -2.16 -11.40 4.53
N HIS A 168 -1.06 -11.81 3.88
CA HIS A 168 -0.65 -13.22 3.92
C HIS A 168 -0.33 -13.66 5.34
N LEU A 169 0.48 -12.87 6.07
CA LEU A 169 0.83 -13.17 7.46
C LEU A 169 -0.40 -13.24 8.35
N ALA A 170 -1.39 -12.36 8.15
CA ALA A 170 -2.67 -12.43 8.86
C ALA A 170 -3.43 -13.71 8.57
N GLY A 171 -3.47 -14.15 7.32
CA GLY A 171 -4.10 -15.41 6.94
C GLY A 171 -3.42 -16.62 7.57
N GLU A 172 -2.09 -16.67 7.56
CA GLU A 172 -1.33 -17.76 8.19
C GLU A 172 -1.50 -17.75 9.72
N GLN A 173 -1.49 -16.57 10.35
CA GLN A 173 -1.78 -16.46 11.78
C GLN A 173 -3.20 -16.91 12.12
N PHE A 174 -4.19 -16.57 11.28
CA PHE A 174 -5.56 -17.03 11.44
C PHE A 174 -5.65 -18.56 11.37
N LYS A 175 -4.97 -19.21 10.43
CA LYS A 175 -4.87 -20.67 10.35
C LYS A 175 -4.33 -21.25 11.65
N GLN A 176 -3.18 -20.75 12.09
CA GLN A 176 -2.51 -21.23 13.32
C GLN A 176 -3.39 -21.11 14.57
N LEU A 177 -4.03 -19.94 14.77
CA LEU A 177 -4.84 -19.67 15.96
C LEU A 177 -6.20 -20.39 15.96
N SER A 178 -6.77 -20.65 14.79
CA SER A 178 -8.09 -21.30 14.65
C SER A 178 -7.99 -22.81 14.41
N GLY A 179 -6.81 -23.29 14.03
CA GLY A 179 -6.59 -24.71 13.68
C GLY A 179 -7.40 -25.11 12.45
N VAL A 180 -7.50 -24.19 11.46
CA VAL A 180 -8.14 -24.46 10.16
C VAL A 180 -7.08 -24.66 9.09
N GLU A 181 -7.37 -25.55 8.14
CA GLU A 181 -6.54 -25.79 6.98
C GLU A 181 -7.17 -25.14 5.74
N ILE A 182 -6.64 -23.99 5.35
CA ILE A 182 -7.04 -23.25 4.15
C ILE A 182 -5.81 -22.91 3.31
N THR A 183 -5.94 -22.96 1.98
CA THR A 183 -4.83 -22.75 1.07
C THR A 183 -4.64 -21.26 0.75
N HIS A 184 -3.41 -20.78 0.81
CA HIS A 184 -3.11 -19.39 0.41
C HIS A 184 -3.02 -19.25 -1.11
N VAL A 185 -3.75 -18.28 -1.66
CA VAL A 185 -3.67 -17.83 -3.07
C VAL A 185 -3.09 -16.43 -3.11
N PRO A 186 -1.84 -16.28 -3.58
CA PRO A 186 -1.18 -14.98 -3.66
C PRO A 186 -1.63 -14.20 -4.89
N TYR A 187 -2.08 -12.96 -4.68
CA TYR A 187 -2.39 -12.00 -5.75
C TYR A 187 -1.31 -10.92 -5.86
N LYS A 188 -1.32 -10.15 -6.95
CA LYS A 188 -0.40 -9.02 -7.14
C LYS A 188 -0.90 -7.73 -6.48
N GLY A 189 -1.62 -7.82 -5.36
CA GLY A 189 -2.22 -6.71 -4.62
C GLY A 189 -3.69 -6.99 -4.26
N ASN A 190 -4.31 -6.08 -3.47
CA ASN A 190 -5.67 -6.26 -2.98
C ASN A 190 -6.74 -6.17 -4.07
N GLY A 191 -6.54 -5.34 -5.10
CA GLY A 191 -7.50 -5.16 -6.18
C GLY A 191 -7.86 -6.48 -6.88
N PRO A 192 -6.89 -7.22 -7.44
CA PRO A 192 -7.13 -8.54 -8.04
C PRO A 192 -7.76 -9.55 -7.08
N ALA A 193 -7.30 -9.62 -5.82
CA ALA A 193 -7.88 -10.53 -4.82
C ALA A 193 -9.36 -10.23 -4.55
N LEU A 194 -9.72 -8.95 -4.46
CA LEU A 194 -11.12 -8.53 -4.26
C LEU A 194 -11.98 -8.78 -5.49
N ASN A 195 -11.45 -8.64 -6.69
CA ASN A 195 -12.18 -8.97 -7.90
C ASN A 195 -12.56 -10.47 -7.94
N ASP A 196 -11.63 -11.34 -7.56
CA ASP A 196 -11.85 -12.77 -7.49
C ASP A 196 -12.79 -13.16 -6.33
N LEU A 197 -12.74 -12.45 -5.20
CA LEU A 197 -13.73 -12.61 -4.13
C LEU A 197 -15.14 -12.36 -4.65
N VAL A 198 -15.37 -11.16 -5.22
CA VAL A 198 -16.70 -10.76 -5.69
C VAL A 198 -17.11 -11.47 -6.99
N GLY A 199 -16.17 -12.05 -7.73
CA GLY A 199 -16.38 -12.94 -8.85
C GLY A 199 -16.67 -14.39 -8.42
N GLY A 200 -16.64 -14.67 -7.11
CA GLY A 200 -16.87 -16.00 -6.57
C GLY A 200 -15.77 -17.03 -6.87
N GLN A 201 -14.57 -16.59 -7.23
CA GLN A 201 -13.43 -17.50 -7.48
C GLN A 201 -12.76 -17.90 -6.16
N ILE A 202 -12.70 -17.00 -5.20
CA ILE A 202 -12.15 -17.25 -3.88
C ILE A 202 -13.13 -16.84 -2.79
N PRO A 203 -13.37 -17.65 -1.74
CA PRO A 203 -14.40 -17.37 -0.75
C PRO A 203 -13.97 -16.43 0.37
N ILE A 204 -12.66 -16.28 0.59
CA ILE A 204 -12.09 -15.52 1.73
C ILE A 204 -10.93 -14.67 1.23
N VAL A 205 -10.82 -13.43 1.72
CA VAL A 205 -9.64 -12.59 1.54
C VAL A 205 -9.25 -11.90 2.84
N PHE A 206 -7.94 -11.72 3.02
CA PHE A 206 -7.37 -10.80 4.00
C PHE A 206 -6.94 -9.55 3.24
N VAL A 207 -7.52 -8.41 3.57
CA VAL A 207 -7.30 -7.14 2.87
C VAL A 207 -7.41 -5.97 3.84
N ASP A 208 -7.05 -4.77 3.41
CA ASP A 208 -7.37 -3.56 4.17
C ASP A 208 -8.85 -3.14 4.01
N LEU A 209 -9.41 -2.53 5.05
CA LEU A 209 -10.82 -2.10 5.08
C LEU A 209 -11.14 -1.10 3.95
N GLY A 210 -10.20 -0.19 3.63
CA GLY A 210 -10.39 0.81 2.59
C GLY A 210 -10.66 0.18 1.22
N SER A 211 -9.91 -0.86 0.86
CA SER A 211 -10.06 -1.56 -0.42
C SER A 211 -11.40 -2.27 -0.56
N VAL A 212 -11.95 -2.85 0.51
CA VAL A 212 -13.18 -3.66 0.47
C VAL A 212 -14.47 -2.85 0.66
N THR A 213 -14.39 -1.62 1.14
CA THR A 213 -15.55 -0.78 1.51
C THR A 213 -16.60 -0.66 0.41
N ARG A 214 -16.21 -0.51 -0.85
CA ARG A 214 -17.13 -0.43 -2.00
C ARG A 214 -17.96 -1.70 -2.17
N PHE A 215 -17.37 -2.85 -1.86
CA PHE A 215 -18.03 -4.16 -2.00
C PHE A 215 -18.92 -4.50 -0.80
N ILE A 216 -18.62 -3.96 0.38
CA ILE A 216 -19.52 -4.03 1.54
C ILE A 216 -20.81 -3.29 1.23
N LYS A 217 -20.71 -2.04 0.74
CA LYS A 217 -21.89 -1.21 0.39
C LYS A 217 -22.79 -1.84 -0.67
N SER A 218 -22.24 -2.61 -1.59
CA SER A 218 -22.98 -3.33 -2.64
C SER A 218 -23.43 -4.73 -2.22
N GLY A 219 -23.16 -5.17 -0.98
CA GLY A 219 -23.50 -6.50 -0.48
C GLY A 219 -22.70 -7.66 -1.09
N ARG A 220 -21.69 -7.36 -1.90
CA ARG A 220 -20.87 -8.37 -2.61
C ARG A 220 -19.72 -8.90 -1.76
N ALA A 221 -19.40 -8.26 -0.64
CA ALA A 221 -18.44 -8.75 0.34
C ALA A 221 -19.01 -8.49 1.74
N ARG A 222 -18.73 -9.39 2.66
CA ARG A 222 -19.02 -9.22 4.10
C ARG A 222 -17.72 -9.26 4.89
N VAL A 223 -17.51 -8.23 5.72
CA VAL A 223 -16.39 -8.21 6.66
C VAL A 223 -16.82 -8.86 7.95
N LEU A 224 -16.06 -9.84 8.41
CA LEU A 224 -16.37 -10.62 9.61
C LEU A 224 -15.67 -10.06 10.86
N ALA A 225 -14.48 -9.49 10.70
CA ALA A 225 -13.73 -8.88 11.80
C ALA A 225 -12.62 -7.94 11.31
N VAL A 226 -12.26 -7.01 12.17
CA VAL A 226 -11.05 -6.21 12.08
C VAL A 226 -9.91 -6.95 12.77
N ALA A 227 -8.79 -7.13 12.08
CA ALA A 227 -7.57 -7.69 12.64
C ALA A 227 -6.76 -6.61 13.35
N GLY A 228 -7.24 -6.15 14.50
CA GLY A 228 -6.64 -5.08 15.29
C GLY A 228 -7.01 -5.21 16.77
N ALA A 229 -6.27 -4.46 17.61
CA ALA A 229 -6.55 -4.42 19.04
C ALA A 229 -7.84 -3.64 19.37
N GLN A 230 -8.26 -2.76 18.44
CA GLN A 230 -9.45 -1.91 18.60
C GLN A 230 -10.27 -1.92 17.31
N ARG A 231 -11.58 -1.66 17.45
CA ARG A 231 -12.47 -1.47 16.29
C ARG A 231 -12.04 -0.24 15.49
N SER A 232 -12.34 -0.26 14.21
CA SER A 232 -12.10 0.89 13.34
C SER A 232 -13.17 1.96 13.53
N ALA A 233 -12.77 3.23 13.66
CA ALA A 233 -13.71 4.35 13.64
C ALA A 233 -14.47 4.46 12.30
N LEU A 234 -13.93 3.90 11.21
CA LEU A 234 -14.57 3.84 9.89
C LEU A 234 -15.63 2.74 9.79
N ALA A 235 -15.66 1.78 10.72
CA ALA A 235 -16.60 0.67 10.78
C ALA A 235 -16.79 0.21 12.24
N PRO A 236 -17.40 1.04 13.11
CA PRO A 236 -17.50 0.78 14.54
C PRO A 236 -18.36 -0.44 14.88
N ASP A 237 -19.24 -0.84 13.97
CA ASP A 237 -20.11 -2.01 14.13
C ASP A 237 -19.38 -3.34 13.88
N ILE A 238 -18.20 -3.31 13.23
CA ILE A 238 -17.43 -4.52 12.96
C ILE A 238 -16.55 -4.82 14.18
N LEU A 239 -16.77 -6.00 14.76
CA LEU A 239 -16.01 -6.49 15.90
C LEU A 239 -14.54 -6.68 15.52
N THR A 240 -13.64 -6.55 16.50
CA THR A 240 -12.28 -7.07 16.33
C THR A 240 -12.27 -8.60 16.33
N ALA A 241 -11.24 -9.19 15.80
CA ALA A 241 -11.05 -10.63 15.87
C ALA A 241 -10.91 -11.11 17.33
N ALA A 242 -10.32 -10.29 18.21
CA ALA A 242 -10.22 -10.55 19.64
C ALA A 242 -11.59 -10.59 20.31
N GLU A 243 -12.47 -9.60 20.07
CA GLU A 243 -13.86 -9.61 20.55
C GLU A 243 -14.67 -10.79 20.02
N SER A 244 -14.28 -11.29 18.86
CA SER A 244 -14.87 -12.50 18.26
C SER A 244 -14.32 -13.81 18.82
N GLY A 245 -13.52 -13.77 19.90
CA GLY A 245 -12.97 -14.93 20.61
C GLY A 245 -11.74 -15.58 19.95
N LYS A 246 -11.15 -14.92 18.98
CA LYS A 246 -9.89 -15.32 18.35
C LYS A 246 -8.96 -14.10 18.29
N PRO A 247 -7.98 -13.98 19.19
CA PRO A 247 -7.05 -12.86 19.20
C PRO A 247 -6.16 -12.91 17.95
N LEU A 248 -6.66 -12.42 16.85
CA LEU A 248 -5.89 -12.16 15.65
C LEU A 248 -5.18 -10.83 15.87
N ILE A 249 -4.17 -10.83 16.71
CA ILE A 249 -3.28 -9.70 16.86
C ILE A 249 -2.20 -9.88 15.82
N VAL A 250 -2.46 -9.41 14.62
CA VAL A 250 -1.36 -9.14 13.73
C VAL A 250 -0.63 -7.96 14.36
N ALA A 251 0.55 -8.16 14.90
CA ALA A 251 1.41 -7.07 15.39
C ALA A 251 1.72 -6.06 14.27
N LEU A 252 1.44 -6.45 13.02
CA LEU A 252 1.40 -5.64 11.81
C LEU A 252 0.03 -4.97 11.58
N SER A 253 -0.96 -5.17 12.44
CA SER A 253 -2.29 -4.54 12.34
C SER A 253 -2.23 -3.03 12.57
N GLY A 254 -1.12 -2.58 13.03
CA GLY A 254 -0.89 -1.15 13.16
C GLY A 254 -0.99 -0.42 11.84
N SER A 255 -0.95 -1.05 10.67
CA SER A 255 -1.02 -0.19 9.52
C SER A 255 -0.53 -0.82 8.23
N GLN A 256 -1.42 -1.09 7.40
CA GLN A 256 -1.20 -0.83 5.99
C GLN A 256 -1.25 0.70 5.81
N TYR A 257 -0.24 1.41 6.31
CA TYR A 257 -0.15 2.86 6.11
C TYR A 257 0.45 3.13 4.74
N PRO A 258 -0.28 3.68 3.78
CA PRO A 258 0.38 4.32 2.67
C PRO A 258 1.07 5.58 3.20
N TRP A 259 2.38 5.53 3.17
CA TRP A 259 3.25 6.68 3.32
C TRP A 259 3.57 7.21 1.94
N ILE A 260 3.77 8.51 1.84
CA ILE A 260 4.46 9.09 0.71
C ILE A 260 5.94 9.21 1.05
N TRP A 261 6.77 8.73 0.14
CA TRP A 261 8.21 8.67 0.25
C TRP A 261 8.83 9.40 -0.92
N GLY A 262 9.91 10.11 -0.69
CA GLY A 262 10.74 10.69 -1.73
C GLY A 262 12.11 10.02 -1.75
N ASN A 263 12.75 9.97 -2.90
CA ASN A 263 14.19 9.88 -3.01
C ASN A 263 14.70 11.34 -2.94
N VAL A 264 14.90 11.83 -1.74
CA VAL A 264 15.38 13.20 -1.51
C VAL A 264 16.62 13.06 -0.64
N THR A 265 17.76 13.42 -1.17
CA THR A 265 18.97 13.61 -0.35
C THR A 265 18.75 14.82 0.54
N PRO A 266 19.06 14.74 1.85
CA PRO A 266 18.97 15.88 2.76
C PRO A 266 19.86 17.04 2.29
#